data_fdf795229e6df194be35cd98c1a9166d
#
_entry.id   fdf795229e6df194be35cd98c1a9166d
#
_cell.length_a   1.000
_cell.length_b   1.000
_cell.length_c   1.000
_cell.angle_alpha   90.00
_cell.angle_beta   90.00
_cell.angle_gamma   90.00
#
_symmetry.space_group_name_H-M   'P 1'
#
loop_
_entity.id
_entity.type
_entity.pdbx_description
1 polymer ?
#
loop_
_entity_poly.entity_id
_entity_poly.type
_entity_poly.pdbx_seq_one_letter_code
_entity_poly.pdbx_strand_id
1 'polypeptide(L)'
;MAAVKEFTGGKGADVVFDPVGGDAYAKSTKCIAFEGRIVIIGFAGGTIPQPALNHALIKNYSIIGLHWGLYKAYNQQAIDDCHVELTRLADAGLVKPLISERLSLTDVADGIGRLGDGTTVGRVVFQP
;
A
#
# COMPACT_ATOMS: atom_id res chain seq x y z
N MET A 1 8.85 2.39 -12.61
CA MET A 1 9.69 1.19 -12.84
C MET A 1 11.16 1.54 -13.01
N ALA A 2 11.51 2.46 -13.90
CA ALA A 2 12.91 2.91 -14.07
C ALA A 2 13.49 3.42 -12.74
N ALA A 3 12.80 4.33 -12.07
CA ALA A 3 13.21 4.87 -10.77
C ALA A 3 13.46 3.80 -9.70
N VAL A 4 12.61 2.75 -9.62
CA VAL A 4 12.82 1.64 -8.67
C VAL A 4 14.13 0.90 -8.98
N LYS A 5 14.37 0.59 -10.25
CA LYS A 5 15.61 -0.08 -10.66
C LYS A 5 16.84 0.77 -10.43
N GLU A 6 16.75 2.05 -10.74
CA GLU A 6 17.83 3.01 -10.48
C GLU A 6 18.16 3.07 -8.98
N PHE A 7 17.13 3.25 -8.14
CA PHE A 7 17.28 3.32 -6.68
C PHE A 7 17.83 2.04 -6.04
N THR A 8 17.57 0.89 -6.67
CA THR A 8 17.99 -0.44 -6.18
C THR A 8 19.24 -0.99 -6.90
N GLY A 9 19.97 -0.17 -7.65
CA GLY A 9 21.13 -0.62 -8.41
C GLY A 9 20.82 -1.71 -9.44
N GLY A 10 19.62 -1.71 -10.01
CA GLY A 10 19.15 -2.70 -11.00
C GLY A 10 18.48 -3.94 -10.42
N LYS A 11 18.61 -4.19 -9.10
CA LYS A 11 18.08 -5.38 -8.42
C LYS A 11 16.54 -5.46 -8.50
N GLY A 12 15.84 -4.34 -8.33
CA GLY A 12 14.39 -4.28 -8.15
C GLY A 12 13.98 -4.26 -6.69
N ALA A 13 12.67 -4.19 -6.43
CA ALA A 13 12.10 -4.12 -5.08
C ALA A 13 12.02 -5.52 -4.45
N ASP A 14 12.51 -5.68 -3.24
CA ASP A 14 12.40 -6.94 -2.48
C ASP A 14 10.97 -7.18 -1.99
N VAL A 15 10.24 -6.10 -1.66
CA VAL A 15 8.85 -6.15 -1.24
C VAL A 15 8.08 -5.02 -1.90
N VAL A 16 6.92 -5.35 -2.46
CA VAL A 16 5.93 -4.40 -2.95
C VAL A 16 4.68 -4.54 -2.10
N PHE A 17 4.25 -3.45 -1.47
CA PHE A 17 2.98 -3.35 -0.78
C PHE A 17 1.96 -2.75 -1.75
N ASP A 18 0.97 -3.55 -2.19
CA ASP A 18 0.04 -3.15 -3.24
C ASP A 18 -1.41 -3.03 -2.73
N PRO A 19 -1.88 -1.83 -2.37
CA PRO A 19 -3.27 -1.57 -2.05
C PRO A 19 -4.11 -1.16 -3.28
N VAL A 20 -3.52 -1.06 -4.47
CA VAL A 20 -4.12 -0.42 -5.65
C VAL A 20 -4.59 -1.44 -6.68
N GLY A 21 -3.78 -2.44 -6.98
CA GLY A 21 -4.06 -3.43 -8.03
C GLY A 21 -3.89 -2.88 -9.45
N GLY A 22 -4.59 -3.46 -10.43
CA GLY A 22 -4.63 -3.00 -11.82
C GLY A 22 -3.25 -2.72 -12.40
N ASP A 23 -3.06 -1.54 -12.96
CA ASP A 23 -1.80 -1.08 -13.56
C ASP A 23 -0.63 -1.00 -12.58
N ALA A 24 -0.90 -0.69 -11.31
CA ALA A 24 0.13 -0.66 -10.26
C ALA A 24 0.73 -2.06 -10.08
N TYR A 25 -0.12 -3.07 -9.98
CA TYR A 25 0.32 -4.48 -9.95
C TYR A 25 1.14 -4.84 -11.19
N ALA A 26 0.63 -4.54 -12.39
CA ALA A 26 1.32 -4.84 -13.64
C ALA A 26 2.71 -4.20 -13.75
N LYS A 27 2.85 -2.97 -13.24
CA LYS A 27 4.14 -2.28 -13.15
C LYS A 27 5.06 -2.91 -12.12
N SER A 28 4.52 -3.34 -10.98
CA SER A 28 5.25 -3.99 -9.89
C SER A 28 5.92 -5.29 -10.33
N THR A 29 5.22 -6.11 -11.12
CA THR A 29 5.80 -7.37 -11.67
C THR A 29 7.04 -7.13 -12.53
N LYS A 30 7.19 -5.94 -13.14
CA LYS A 30 8.33 -5.58 -13.99
C LYS A 30 9.55 -5.12 -13.21
N CYS A 31 9.38 -4.68 -11.96
CA CYS A 31 10.45 -4.17 -11.12
C CYS A 31 10.62 -4.93 -9.80
N ILE A 32 9.95 -6.06 -9.61
CA ILE A 32 10.17 -6.95 -8.48
C ILE A 32 11.55 -7.63 -8.60
N ALA A 33 12.24 -7.78 -7.49
CA ALA A 33 13.53 -8.48 -7.42
C ALA A 33 13.35 -10.01 -7.52
N PHE A 34 14.45 -10.71 -7.77
CA PHE A 34 14.52 -12.16 -7.59
C PHE A 34 14.19 -12.52 -6.13
N GLU A 35 13.34 -13.52 -5.92
CA GLU A 35 12.77 -13.89 -4.60
C GLU A 35 12.02 -12.76 -3.88
N GLY A 36 11.64 -11.72 -4.62
CA GLY A 36 10.81 -10.64 -4.09
C GLY A 36 9.38 -11.06 -3.81
N ARG A 37 8.63 -10.21 -3.13
CA ARG A 37 7.24 -10.46 -2.72
C ARG A 37 6.34 -9.29 -3.11
N ILE A 38 5.25 -9.59 -3.82
CA ILE A 38 4.16 -8.63 -4.03
C ILE A 38 3.06 -8.98 -3.03
N VAL A 39 2.83 -8.09 -2.07
CA VAL A 39 1.83 -8.25 -1.02
C VAL A 39 0.57 -7.51 -1.43
N ILE A 40 -0.48 -8.24 -1.76
CA ILE A 40 -1.78 -7.71 -2.16
C ILE A 40 -2.56 -7.32 -0.90
N ILE A 41 -2.87 -6.04 -0.78
CA ILE A 41 -3.59 -5.44 0.34
C ILE A 41 -5.02 -5.08 -0.06
N GLY A 42 -5.21 -4.67 -1.33
CA GLY A 42 -6.50 -4.23 -1.83
C GLY A 42 -6.46 -3.84 -3.30
N PHE A 43 -7.57 -3.32 -3.78
CA PHE A 43 -7.79 -2.99 -5.18
C PHE A 43 -8.43 -1.59 -5.31
N ALA A 44 -7.83 -0.59 -4.65
CA ALA A 44 -8.35 0.79 -4.65
C ALA A 44 -8.41 1.41 -6.06
N GLY A 45 -7.64 0.89 -7.03
CA GLY A 45 -7.73 1.27 -8.44
C GLY A 45 -8.92 0.67 -9.20
N GLY A 46 -9.81 -0.07 -8.51
CA GLY A 46 -11.04 -0.64 -9.10
C GLY A 46 -10.85 -1.88 -9.97
N THR A 47 -9.61 -2.27 -10.28
CA THR A 47 -9.32 -3.42 -11.14
C THR A 47 -8.58 -4.50 -10.37
N ILE A 48 -9.17 -5.69 -10.30
CA ILE A 48 -8.52 -6.88 -9.71
C ILE A 48 -7.56 -7.48 -10.75
N PRO A 49 -6.25 -7.57 -10.46
CA PRO A 49 -5.29 -8.14 -11.38
C PRO A 49 -5.55 -9.64 -11.62
N GLN A 50 -5.26 -10.08 -12.83
CA GLN A 50 -5.19 -11.49 -13.17
C GLN A 50 -3.72 -11.86 -13.40
N PRO A 51 -3.02 -12.39 -12.38
CA PRO A 51 -1.59 -12.66 -12.48
C PRO A 51 -1.31 -13.79 -13.47
N ALA A 52 -0.39 -13.55 -14.39
CA ALA A 52 0.18 -14.59 -15.22
C ALA A 52 1.16 -15.43 -14.38
N LEU A 53 0.74 -16.61 -13.94
CA LEU A 53 1.52 -17.46 -13.03
C LEU A 53 2.88 -17.89 -13.61
N ASN A 54 2.97 -18.05 -14.93
CA ASN A 54 4.24 -18.30 -15.61
C ASN A 54 5.26 -17.17 -15.39
N HIS A 55 4.81 -15.94 -15.24
CA HIS A 55 5.70 -14.81 -14.96
C HIS A 55 6.31 -14.91 -13.55
N ALA A 56 5.51 -15.30 -12.57
CA ALA A 56 6.00 -15.54 -11.21
C ALA A 56 7.03 -16.70 -11.19
N LEU A 57 6.74 -17.78 -11.91
CA LEU A 57 7.65 -18.91 -12.08
C LEU A 57 8.99 -18.50 -12.71
N ILE A 58 8.94 -17.78 -13.85
CA ILE A 58 10.15 -17.41 -14.60
C ILE A 58 11.03 -16.43 -13.83
N LYS A 59 10.42 -15.52 -13.07
CA LYS A 59 11.15 -14.50 -12.32
C LYS A 59 11.44 -14.88 -10.86
N ASN A 60 10.94 -16.02 -10.39
CA ASN A 60 11.10 -16.48 -9.01
C ASN A 60 10.69 -15.39 -7.97
N TYR A 61 9.42 -14.94 -8.01
CA TYR A 61 8.87 -14.07 -6.98
C TYR A 61 7.55 -14.63 -6.43
N SER A 62 7.15 -14.17 -5.25
CA SER A 62 5.92 -14.58 -4.59
C SER A 62 4.82 -13.53 -4.71
N ILE A 63 3.57 -14.00 -4.81
CA ILE A 63 2.37 -13.18 -4.67
C ILE A 63 1.69 -13.62 -3.38
N ILE A 64 1.52 -12.69 -2.43
CA ILE A 64 1.01 -12.96 -1.09
C ILE A 64 -0.23 -12.10 -0.86
N GLY A 65 -1.33 -12.73 -0.43
CA GLY A 65 -2.52 -12.00 0.03
C GLY A 65 -2.38 -11.62 1.51
N LEU A 66 -2.72 -10.39 1.86
CA LEU A 66 -2.82 -9.92 3.23
C LEU A 66 -4.15 -9.17 3.43
N HIS A 67 -5.13 -9.85 4.01
CA HIS A 67 -6.37 -9.23 4.45
C HIS A 67 -6.28 -8.90 5.93
N TRP A 68 -5.81 -7.69 6.25
CA TRP A 68 -5.58 -7.26 7.63
C TRP A 68 -6.84 -7.38 8.52
N GLY A 69 -8.01 -7.01 8.01
CA GLY A 69 -9.27 -7.13 8.76
C GLY A 69 -9.63 -8.55 9.19
N LEU A 70 -9.13 -9.58 8.49
CA LEU A 70 -9.37 -10.96 8.82
C LEU A 70 -8.62 -11.41 10.08
N TYR A 71 -7.53 -10.74 10.43
CA TYR A 71 -6.78 -10.99 11.67
C TYR A 71 -7.65 -10.84 12.92
N LYS A 72 -8.68 -9.97 12.87
CA LYS A 72 -9.63 -9.83 13.97
C LYS A 72 -10.30 -11.15 14.36
N ALA A 73 -10.56 -12.03 13.38
CA ALA A 73 -11.19 -13.32 13.63
C ALA A 73 -10.19 -14.44 13.97
N TYR A 74 -8.96 -14.35 13.46
CA TYR A 74 -8.02 -15.46 13.56
C TYR A 74 -6.80 -15.18 14.46
N ASN A 75 -6.45 -13.92 14.66
CA ASN A 75 -5.30 -13.52 15.47
C ASN A 75 -5.45 -12.07 15.95
N GLN A 76 -6.40 -11.84 16.86
CA GLN A 76 -6.65 -10.52 17.45
C GLN A 76 -5.38 -9.96 18.12
N GLN A 77 -4.58 -10.82 18.77
CA GLN A 77 -3.37 -10.40 19.46
C GLN A 77 -2.39 -9.67 18.54
N ALA A 78 -2.24 -10.11 17.28
CA ALA A 78 -1.37 -9.42 16.32
C ALA A 78 -1.86 -7.98 16.01
N ILE A 79 -3.18 -7.74 16.03
CA ILE A 79 -3.74 -6.40 15.86
C ILE A 79 -3.41 -5.54 17.09
N ASP A 80 -3.62 -6.08 18.28
CA ASP A 80 -3.40 -5.38 19.54
C ASP A 80 -1.91 -5.02 19.69
N ASP A 81 -1.01 -5.96 19.45
CA ASP A 81 0.44 -5.74 19.50
C ASP A 81 0.88 -4.68 18.48
N CYS A 82 0.34 -4.74 17.26
CA CYS A 82 0.62 -3.74 16.23
C CYS A 82 0.13 -2.35 16.65
N HIS A 83 -1.05 -2.26 17.25
CA HIS A 83 -1.60 -0.99 17.74
C HIS A 83 -0.74 -0.39 18.85
N VAL A 84 -0.34 -1.20 19.83
CA VAL A 84 0.55 -0.79 20.92
C VAL A 84 1.86 -0.23 20.37
N GLU A 85 2.48 -0.96 19.44
CA GLU A 85 3.77 -0.53 18.86
C GLU A 85 3.63 0.73 17.99
N LEU A 86 2.58 0.84 17.18
CA LEU A 86 2.31 2.06 16.39
C LEU A 86 2.09 3.28 17.28
N THR A 87 1.37 3.12 18.39
CA THR A 87 1.16 4.20 19.37
C THR A 87 2.50 4.61 19.99
N ARG A 88 3.31 3.66 20.44
CA ARG A 88 4.65 3.93 20.97
C ARG A 88 5.55 4.67 19.97
N LEU A 89 5.53 4.28 18.70
CA LEU A 89 6.30 4.94 17.64
C LEU A 89 5.78 6.35 17.33
N ALA A 90 4.46 6.55 17.40
CA ALA A 90 3.86 7.87 17.22
C ALA A 90 4.23 8.82 18.38
N ASP A 91 4.13 8.37 19.63
CA ASP A 91 4.52 9.13 20.82
C ASP A 91 6.02 9.50 20.81
N ALA A 92 6.85 8.60 20.31
CA ALA A 92 8.27 8.87 20.10
C ALA A 92 8.56 9.80 18.90
N GLY A 93 7.54 10.23 18.15
CA GLY A 93 7.68 11.06 16.98
C GLY A 93 8.35 10.40 15.77
N LEU A 94 8.43 9.05 15.77
CA LEU A 94 9.02 8.26 14.68
C LEU A 94 8.00 7.97 13.56
N VAL A 95 6.71 7.92 13.90
CA VAL A 95 5.60 7.83 12.94
C VAL A 95 4.88 9.17 12.90
N LYS A 96 4.99 9.86 11.77
CA LYS A 96 4.37 11.16 11.53
C LYS A 96 3.58 11.10 10.22
N PRO A 97 2.26 10.87 10.28
CA PRO A 97 1.42 10.92 9.09
C PRO A 97 1.54 12.29 8.40
N LEU A 98 1.78 12.27 7.10
CA LEU A 98 1.75 13.50 6.31
C LEU A 98 0.29 13.96 6.20
N ILE A 99 -0.07 15.02 6.89
CA ILE A 99 -1.36 15.71 6.71
C ILE A 99 -1.11 16.83 5.72
N SER A 100 -1.58 16.63 4.50
CA SER A 100 -1.39 17.59 3.40
C SER A 100 -2.43 18.72 3.44
N GLU A 101 -3.61 18.45 3.99
CA GLU A 101 -4.71 19.40 3.98
C GLU A 101 -5.67 19.17 5.14
N ARG A 102 -6.25 20.29 5.61
CA ARG A 102 -7.33 20.30 6.61
C ARG A 102 -8.50 21.05 6.00
N LEU A 103 -9.63 20.37 5.88
CA LEU A 103 -10.85 20.89 5.28
C LEU A 103 -11.96 20.97 6.32
N SER A 104 -12.93 21.85 6.07
CA SER A 104 -14.17 21.87 6.85
C SER A 104 -15.06 20.68 6.50
N LEU A 105 -16.02 20.36 7.37
CA LEU A 105 -17.01 19.31 7.08
C LEU A 105 -17.89 19.64 5.85
N THR A 106 -18.03 20.91 5.49
CA THR A 106 -18.78 21.33 4.29
C THR A 106 -18.09 20.93 2.99
N ASP A 107 -16.77 20.73 3.02
CA ASP A 107 -15.93 20.43 1.84
C ASP A 107 -15.69 18.93 1.65
N VAL A 108 -16.38 18.07 2.41
CA VAL A 108 -16.19 16.60 2.37
C VAL A 108 -16.37 16.04 0.97
N ALA A 109 -17.42 16.46 0.25
CA ALA A 109 -17.70 15.94 -1.09
C ALA A 109 -16.57 16.25 -2.08
N ASP A 110 -16.04 17.47 -2.05
CA ASP A 110 -14.92 17.89 -2.89
C ASP A 110 -13.63 17.14 -2.51
N GLY A 111 -13.33 17.04 -1.22
CA GLY A 111 -12.16 16.30 -0.73
C GLY A 111 -12.17 14.82 -1.12
N ILE A 112 -13.34 14.15 -1.06
CA ILE A 112 -13.50 12.76 -1.50
C ILE A 112 -13.34 12.66 -3.02
N GLY A 113 -13.88 13.61 -3.79
CA GLY A 113 -13.71 13.64 -5.24
C GLY A 113 -12.23 13.68 -5.65
N ARG A 114 -11.46 14.59 -5.05
CA ARG A 114 -10.02 14.72 -5.30
C ARG A 114 -9.22 13.48 -4.89
N LEU A 115 -9.64 12.78 -3.82
CA LEU A 115 -9.04 11.50 -3.44
C LEU A 115 -9.31 10.44 -4.52
N GLY A 116 -10.53 10.38 -5.05
CA GLY A 116 -10.93 9.48 -6.14
C GLY A 116 -10.11 9.71 -7.41
N ASP A 117 -9.82 10.96 -7.74
CA ASP A 117 -9.02 11.36 -8.91
C ASP A 117 -7.50 11.11 -8.73
N GLY A 118 -7.07 10.67 -7.55
CA GLY A 118 -5.66 10.41 -7.25
C GLY A 118 -4.79 11.68 -7.23
N THR A 119 -5.38 12.85 -7.04
CA THR A 119 -4.66 14.14 -7.02
C THR A 119 -4.17 14.53 -5.62
N THR A 120 -4.53 13.77 -4.59
CA THR A 120 -4.12 14.04 -3.20
C THR A 120 -2.83 13.32 -2.84
N VAL A 121 -2.01 13.95 -1.99
CA VAL A 121 -0.80 13.36 -1.42
C VAL A 121 -0.91 13.40 0.11
N GLY A 122 -0.58 12.29 0.77
CA GLY A 122 -0.70 12.22 2.24
C GLY A 122 -2.14 11.97 2.71
N ARG A 123 -2.55 12.67 3.76
CA ARG A 123 -3.89 12.57 4.37
C ARG A 123 -4.61 13.90 4.31
N VAL A 124 -5.85 13.88 3.85
CA VAL A 124 -6.80 14.98 4.01
C VAL A 124 -7.60 14.73 5.29
N VAL A 125 -7.65 15.70 6.18
CA VAL A 125 -8.36 15.64 7.46
C VAL A 125 -9.52 16.62 7.44
N PHE A 126 -10.70 16.18 7.83
CA PHE A 126 -11.86 17.03 8.00
C PHE A 126 -11.99 17.42 9.47
N GLN A 127 -12.25 18.69 9.71
CA GLN A 127 -12.43 19.25 11.04
C GLN A 127 -13.81 19.89 11.15
N PRO A 128 -14.49 19.76 12.32
CA PRO A 128 -15.74 20.47 12.60
C PRO A 128 -15.59 21.97 12.52
#